data_31737db8716e4c22f1c40fe289dd1590
#
_entry.id   31737db8716e4c22f1c40fe289dd1590
#
_cell.length_a   1.000
_cell.length_b   1.000
_cell.length_c   1.000
_cell.angle_alpha   90.00
_cell.angle_beta   90.00
_cell.angle_gamma   90.00
#
_symmetry.space_group_name_H-M   'P 1'
#
loop_
_entity.id
_entity.type
_entity.pdbx_description
1 polymer ?
#
loop_
_entity_poly.entity_id
_entity_poly.type
_entity_poly.pdbx_seq_one_letter_code
_entity_poly.pdbx_strand_id
1 'polypeptide(L)'
;MDTAKGINIIVNNPGKTIADYLDPSTLPSRNPGAFLILCPTTTGTGSEMTFASVIHFMDTDRKLSVGDGTAFANLAIVDPVLTVELPKDVTAYTGLDALTHCVGCLTSIYNVNPLSEALARDGIGIIMENLPKVVANPSDLEA
;
A
#
# COMPACT_ATOMS: atom_id res chain seq x y z
N MET A 1 6.20 0.08 5.19
CA MET A 1 6.19 -1.05 4.22
C MET A 1 6.99 -0.73 2.97
N ASP A 2 6.83 0.40 2.34
CA ASP A 2 7.51 0.77 1.09
C ASP A 2 9.04 0.77 1.22
N THR A 3 9.59 1.26 2.33
CA THR A 3 11.04 1.16 2.62
C THR A 3 11.52 -0.28 2.63
N ALA A 4 10.75 -1.22 3.20
CA ALA A 4 11.11 -2.64 3.23
C ALA A 4 11.15 -3.25 1.82
N LYS A 5 10.19 -2.89 0.96
CA LYS A 5 10.20 -3.30 -0.45
C LYS A 5 11.42 -2.72 -1.19
N GLY A 6 11.71 -1.43 -0.99
CA GLY A 6 12.88 -0.78 -1.57
C GLY A 6 14.20 -1.46 -1.12
N ILE A 7 14.33 -1.75 0.16
CA ILE A 7 15.49 -2.48 0.70
C ILE A 7 15.58 -3.87 0.05
N ASN A 8 14.47 -4.60 -0.04
CA ASN A 8 14.44 -5.92 -0.64
C ASN A 8 14.89 -5.91 -2.12
N ILE A 9 14.52 -4.88 -2.87
CA ILE A 9 15.01 -4.67 -4.24
C ILE A 9 16.53 -4.48 -4.25
N ILE A 10 17.06 -3.59 -3.42
CA ILE A 10 18.49 -3.19 -3.45
C ILE A 10 19.41 -4.30 -2.96
N VAL A 11 19.05 -4.96 -1.86
CA VAL A 11 19.89 -6.04 -1.27
C VAL A 11 20.08 -7.20 -2.25
N ASN A 12 19.07 -7.50 -3.06
CA ASN A 12 19.13 -8.59 -4.03
C ASN A 12 19.70 -8.17 -5.39
N ASN A 13 20.00 -6.88 -5.57
CA ASN A 13 20.54 -6.31 -6.80
C ASN A 13 21.71 -5.36 -6.49
N PRO A 14 22.85 -5.88 -5.98
CA PRO A 14 23.99 -5.08 -5.55
C PRO A 14 24.59 -4.27 -6.70
N GLY A 15 25.12 -3.09 -6.38
CA GLY A 15 25.73 -2.19 -7.36
C GLY A 15 24.75 -1.22 -8.02
N LYS A 16 23.48 -1.24 -7.62
CA LYS A 16 22.45 -0.29 -8.05
C LYS A 16 21.83 0.43 -6.86
N THR A 17 21.25 1.59 -7.14
CA THR A 17 20.45 2.36 -6.18
C THR A 17 18.97 2.23 -6.50
N ILE A 18 18.11 2.65 -5.59
CA ILE A 18 16.66 2.62 -5.85
C ILE A 18 16.27 3.52 -7.03
N ALA A 19 17.04 4.59 -7.28
CA ALA A 19 16.80 5.50 -8.40
C ALA A 19 17.00 4.83 -9.77
N ASP A 20 17.88 3.83 -9.86
CA ASP A 20 18.12 3.09 -11.10
C ASP A 20 16.87 2.28 -11.53
N TYR A 21 15.95 2.04 -10.61
CA TYR A 21 14.71 1.29 -10.85
C TYR A 21 13.49 2.19 -11.11
N LEU A 22 13.68 3.49 -11.25
CA LEU A 22 12.64 4.41 -11.74
C LEU A 22 12.36 4.23 -13.23
N ASP A 23 13.33 3.75 -14.00
CA ASP A 23 13.16 3.41 -15.39
C ASP A 23 12.57 2.00 -15.52
N PRO A 24 11.35 1.85 -16.06
CA PRO A 24 10.72 0.55 -16.25
C PRO A 24 11.56 -0.44 -17.07
N SER A 25 12.44 0.03 -17.94
CA SER A 25 13.31 -0.84 -18.75
C SER A 25 14.34 -1.61 -17.92
N THR A 26 14.67 -1.15 -16.72
CA THR A 26 15.62 -1.80 -15.82
C THR A 26 14.99 -2.88 -14.94
N LEU A 27 13.66 -2.88 -14.81
CA LEU A 27 12.92 -3.78 -13.92
C LEU A 27 13.01 -5.27 -14.31
N PRO A 28 12.91 -5.64 -15.61
CA PRO A 28 12.91 -7.06 -16.01
C PRO A 28 14.21 -7.79 -15.71
N SER A 29 15.32 -7.08 -15.53
CA SER A 29 16.65 -7.68 -15.31
C SER A 29 17.02 -7.86 -13.85
N ARG A 30 16.16 -7.46 -12.91
CA ARG A 30 16.46 -7.57 -11.51
C ARG A 30 16.19 -8.97 -10.95
N ASN A 31 16.97 -9.35 -9.97
CA ASN A 31 16.73 -10.58 -9.23
C ASN A 31 15.47 -10.44 -8.36
N PRO A 32 14.69 -11.51 -8.19
CA PRO A 32 13.61 -11.51 -7.22
C PRO A 32 14.16 -11.26 -5.82
N GLY A 33 13.37 -10.57 -5.00
CA GLY A 33 13.73 -10.31 -3.60
C GLY A 33 13.71 -11.55 -2.73
N ALA A 34 14.16 -11.38 -1.49
CA ALA A 34 13.94 -12.36 -0.43
C ALA A 34 12.44 -12.48 -0.12
N PHE A 35 12.06 -13.57 0.53
CA PHE A 35 10.68 -13.78 0.99
C PHE A 35 10.25 -12.63 1.89
N LEU A 36 9.25 -11.88 1.48
CA LEU A 36 8.80 -10.64 2.11
C LEU A 36 7.45 -10.86 2.80
N ILE A 37 7.43 -10.63 4.12
CA ILE A 37 6.21 -10.59 4.91
C ILE A 37 5.93 -9.13 5.27
N LEU A 38 4.73 -8.65 4.99
CA LEU A 38 4.31 -7.30 5.36
C LEU A 38 3.12 -7.37 6.33
N CYS A 39 3.24 -6.57 7.39
CA CYS A 39 2.24 -6.46 8.44
C CYS A 39 1.89 -4.97 8.60
N PRO A 40 0.74 -4.50 8.09
CA PRO A 40 0.36 -3.11 8.23
C PRO A 40 0.00 -2.77 9.68
N THR A 41 0.36 -1.56 10.10
CA THR A 41 -0.02 -0.97 11.40
C THR A 41 -0.93 0.25 11.22
N THR A 42 -1.34 0.52 10.00
CA THR A 42 -2.33 1.55 9.61
C THR A 42 -3.28 0.96 8.58
N THR A 43 -4.52 1.38 8.59
CA THR A 43 -5.54 1.01 7.60
C THR A 43 -5.59 2.08 6.51
N GLY A 44 -5.40 1.72 5.24
CA GLY A 44 -5.58 2.74 4.18
C GLY A 44 -4.78 2.46 2.91
N THR A 45 -3.46 2.49 2.98
CA THR A 45 -2.59 2.49 1.79
C THR A 45 -2.63 1.20 0.97
N GLY A 46 -3.00 0.05 1.58
CA GLY A 46 -2.94 -1.25 0.92
C GLY A 46 -1.53 -1.65 0.45
N SER A 47 -0.49 -1.03 1.01
CA SER A 47 0.89 -1.27 0.57
C SER A 47 1.28 -2.75 0.70
N GLU A 48 0.72 -3.51 1.64
CA GLU A 48 0.94 -4.94 1.79
C GLU A 48 0.42 -5.76 0.60
N MET A 49 -0.53 -5.22 -0.17
CA MET A 49 -1.18 -5.88 -1.30
C MET A 49 -0.75 -5.31 -2.66
N THR A 50 0.25 -4.41 -2.69
CA THR A 50 0.72 -3.77 -3.92
C THR A 50 2.20 -4.05 -4.18
N PHE A 51 2.62 -3.94 -5.43
CA PHE A 51 4.03 -3.97 -5.81
C PHE A 51 4.73 -2.61 -5.63
N ALA A 52 3.97 -1.53 -5.56
CA ALA A 52 4.50 -0.18 -5.51
C ALA A 52 5.26 0.08 -4.19
N SER A 53 6.43 0.66 -4.33
CA SER A 53 7.25 1.20 -3.25
C SER A 53 7.39 2.70 -3.48
N VAL A 54 6.67 3.51 -2.72
CA VAL A 54 6.69 4.97 -2.86
C VAL A 54 7.84 5.54 -2.04
N ILE A 55 8.84 6.07 -2.72
CA ILE A 55 10.07 6.58 -2.11
C ILE A 55 10.13 8.10 -2.31
N HIS A 56 10.50 8.81 -1.25
CA HIS A 56 10.79 10.24 -1.31
C HIS A 56 12.26 10.45 -1.68
N PHE A 57 12.49 10.99 -2.88
CA PHE A 57 13.81 11.34 -3.38
C PHE A 57 14.13 12.75 -2.92
N MET A 58 14.98 12.87 -1.90
CA MET A 58 15.30 14.13 -1.24
C MET A 58 15.98 15.15 -2.17
N ASP A 59 16.80 14.67 -3.10
CA ASP A 59 17.53 15.53 -4.04
C ASP A 59 16.61 16.30 -4.99
N THR A 60 15.44 15.75 -5.29
CA THR A 60 14.47 16.34 -6.22
C THR A 60 13.17 16.75 -5.53
N ASP A 61 13.06 16.49 -4.23
CA ASP A 61 11.83 16.65 -3.43
C ASP A 61 10.58 16.01 -4.08
N ARG A 62 10.76 14.82 -4.64
CA ARG A 62 9.68 14.10 -5.35
C ARG A 62 9.42 12.75 -4.72
N LYS A 63 8.13 12.40 -4.59
CA LYS A 63 7.69 11.05 -4.27
C LYS A 63 7.45 10.29 -5.57
N LEU A 64 8.18 9.22 -5.77
CA LEU A 64 8.12 8.40 -6.97
C LEU A 64 7.91 6.93 -6.59
N SER A 65 7.14 6.23 -7.39
CA SER A 65 6.88 4.80 -7.18
C SER A 65 7.92 3.96 -7.92
N VAL A 66 8.47 3.01 -7.21
CA VAL A 66 9.39 2.00 -7.74
C VAL A 66 8.81 0.63 -7.46
N GLY A 67 8.91 -0.26 -8.42
CA GLY A 67 8.53 -1.66 -8.25
C GLY A 67 7.82 -2.25 -9.46
N ASP A 68 7.73 -3.55 -9.46
CA ASP A 68 7.02 -4.37 -10.42
C ASP A 68 6.42 -5.60 -9.73
N GLY A 69 5.85 -6.52 -10.48
CA GLY A 69 5.24 -7.72 -9.93
C GLY A 69 6.14 -8.58 -9.02
N THR A 70 7.45 -8.38 -9.01
CA THR A 70 8.37 -9.09 -8.09
C THR A 70 8.51 -8.40 -6.73
N ALA A 71 7.94 -7.20 -6.55
CA ALA A 71 7.96 -6.45 -5.29
C ALA A 71 6.69 -6.65 -4.45
N PHE A 72 5.76 -7.49 -4.87
CA PHE A 72 4.67 -7.92 -4.01
C PHE A 72 5.19 -8.63 -2.76
N ALA A 73 4.49 -8.44 -1.64
CA ALA A 73 4.70 -9.30 -0.47
C ALA A 73 4.35 -10.75 -0.82
N ASN A 74 5.14 -11.69 -0.29
CA ASN A 74 4.81 -13.11 -0.37
C ASN A 74 3.69 -13.48 0.63
N LEU A 75 3.60 -12.73 1.73
CA LEU A 75 2.58 -12.87 2.75
C LEU A 75 2.22 -11.50 3.31
N ALA A 76 0.93 -11.21 3.37
CA ALA A 76 0.38 -10.07 4.11
C ALA A 76 -0.32 -10.58 5.37
N ILE A 77 0.01 -10.01 6.53
CA ILE A 77 -0.65 -10.31 7.81
C ILE A 77 -1.40 -9.05 8.22
N VAL A 78 -2.70 -9.08 8.08
CA VAL A 78 -3.59 -7.98 8.46
C VAL A 78 -4.24 -8.31 9.80
N ASP A 79 -3.80 -7.63 10.85
CA ASP A 79 -4.28 -7.82 12.21
C ASP A 79 -4.82 -6.49 12.75
N PRO A 80 -6.14 -6.36 12.98
CA PRO A 80 -6.74 -5.11 13.46
C PRO A 80 -6.23 -4.70 14.85
N VAL A 81 -5.74 -5.63 15.66
CA VAL A 81 -5.14 -5.31 16.98
C VAL A 81 -3.97 -4.34 16.86
N LEU A 82 -3.24 -4.37 15.75
CA LEU A 82 -2.09 -3.48 15.52
C LEU A 82 -2.48 -2.02 15.25
N THR A 83 -3.75 -1.74 15.08
CA THR A 83 -4.25 -0.38 14.78
C THR A 83 -4.96 0.29 15.95
N VAL A 84 -5.24 -0.44 17.05
CA VAL A 84 -6.04 0.08 18.17
C VAL A 84 -5.43 1.28 18.89
N GLU A 85 -4.11 1.41 18.89
CA GLU A 85 -3.39 2.51 19.53
C GLU A 85 -3.08 3.68 18.58
N LEU A 86 -3.59 3.65 17.35
CA LEU A 86 -3.40 4.75 16.43
C LEU A 86 -4.10 6.03 16.94
N PRO A 87 -3.47 7.20 16.79
CA PRO A 87 -4.16 8.46 16.99
C PRO A 87 -5.41 8.56 16.11
N LYS A 88 -6.49 9.09 16.65
CA LYS A 88 -7.78 9.22 15.93
C LYS A 88 -7.65 9.90 14.55
N ASP A 89 -6.83 10.94 14.49
CA ASP A 89 -6.58 11.67 13.25
C ASP A 89 -5.89 10.78 12.21
N VAL A 90 -4.94 9.95 12.64
CA VAL A 90 -4.25 9.00 11.74
C VAL A 90 -5.24 7.96 11.22
N THR A 91 -6.09 7.41 12.10
CA THR A 91 -7.15 6.47 11.70
C THR A 91 -8.09 7.11 10.67
N ALA A 92 -8.53 8.35 10.92
CA ALA A 92 -9.41 9.06 10.00
C ALA A 92 -8.71 9.30 8.64
N TYR A 93 -7.48 9.80 8.63
CA TYR A 93 -6.77 10.12 7.39
C TYR A 93 -6.45 8.86 6.57
N THR A 94 -6.03 7.79 7.22
CA THR A 94 -5.70 6.55 6.51
C THR A 94 -6.96 5.82 6.03
N GLY A 95 -8.06 5.89 6.78
CA GLY A 95 -9.35 5.38 6.32
C GLY A 95 -9.92 6.17 5.13
N LEU A 96 -9.77 7.49 5.12
CA LEU A 96 -10.12 8.32 3.96
C LEU A 96 -9.20 8.05 2.76
N ASP A 97 -7.92 7.72 2.98
CA ASP A 97 -7.01 7.28 1.92
C ASP A 97 -7.54 6.01 1.25
N ALA A 98 -7.95 5.00 2.03
CA ALA A 98 -8.62 3.81 1.50
C ALA A 98 -9.86 4.14 0.67
N LEU A 99 -10.69 5.07 1.17
CA LEU A 99 -11.88 5.53 0.43
C LEU A 99 -11.51 6.15 -0.91
N THR A 100 -10.47 7.00 -0.94
CA THR A 100 -10.02 7.63 -2.19
C THR A 100 -9.49 6.61 -3.19
N HIS A 101 -8.83 5.55 -2.74
CA HIS A 101 -8.40 4.44 -3.61
C HIS A 101 -9.60 3.69 -4.22
N CYS A 102 -10.64 3.42 -3.44
CA CYS A 102 -11.87 2.81 -3.94
C CYS A 102 -12.58 3.70 -4.97
N VAL A 103 -12.75 4.99 -4.66
CA VAL A 103 -13.34 5.96 -5.60
C VAL A 103 -12.49 6.11 -6.85
N GLY A 104 -11.16 6.18 -6.70
CA GLY A 104 -10.22 6.25 -7.81
C GLY A 104 -10.32 5.04 -8.73
N CYS A 105 -10.53 3.84 -8.18
CA CYS A 105 -10.78 2.64 -8.97
C CYS A 105 -12.04 2.77 -9.83
N LEU A 106 -13.14 3.27 -9.25
CA LEU A 106 -14.43 3.41 -9.98
C LEU A 106 -14.42 4.53 -11.03
N THR A 107 -13.55 5.53 -10.87
CA THR A 107 -13.45 6.67 -11.78
C THR A 107 -12.31 6.55 -12.80
N SER A 108 -11.45 5.55 -12.66
CA SER A 108 -10.35 5.28 -13.59
C SER A 108 -10.90 4.75 -14.92
N ILE A 109 -10.22 5.13 -15.99
CA ILE A 109 -10.45 4.58 -17.33
C ILE A 109 -9.39 3.54 -17.71
N TYR A 110 -8.41 3.29 -16.83
CA TYR A 110 -7.31 2.38 -17.08
C TYR A 110 -7.34 1.21 -16.09
N ASN A 111 -7.07 0.00 -16.58
CA ASN A 111 -6.87 -1.21 -15.78
C ASN A 111 -8.06 -1.58 -14.86
N VAL A 112 -9.25 -1.13 -15.19
CA VAL A 112 -10.48 -1.47 -14.44
C VAL A 112 -11.10 -2.73 -15.04
N ASN A 113 -11.57 -3.61 -14.18
CA ASN A 113 -12.29 -4.82 -14.56
C ASN A 113 -13.46 -5.07 -13.59
N PRO A 114 -14.42 -5.94 -13.95
CA PRO A 114 -15.61 -6.16 -13.12
C PRO A 114 -15.32 -6.57 -11.67
N LEU A 115 -14.21 -7.30 -11.43
CA LEU A 115 -13.82 -7.69 -10.09
C LEU A 115 -13.32 -6.49 -9.27
N SER A 116 -12.43 -5.67 -9.85
CA SER A 116 -11.95 -4.46 -9.16
C SER A 116 -13.06 -3.46 -8.88
N GLU A 117 -14.04 -3.32 -9.80
CA GLU A 117 -15.22 -2.49 -9.56
C GLU A 117 -16.09 -3.02 -8.41
N ALA A 118 -16.34 -4.31 -8.38
CA ALA A 118 -17.14 -4.93 -7.32
C ALA A 118 -16.48 -4.73 -5.95
N LEU A 119 -15.18 -5.00 -5.84
CA LEU A 119 -14.41 -4.80 -4.61
C LEU A 119 -14.37 -3.33 -4.18
N ALA A 120 -14.22 -2.40 -5.14
CA ALA A 120 -14.21 -0.97 -4.82
C ALA A 120 -15.58 -0.48 -4.31
N ARG A 121 -16.69 -0.95 -4.89
CA ARG A 121 -18.05 -0.63 -4.42
C ARG A 121 -18.30 -1.15 -3.01
N ASP A 122 -17.91 -2.39 -2.75
CA ASP A 122 -18.05 -3.00 -1.43
C ASP A 122 -17.17 -2.26 -0.40
N GLY A 123 -15.92 -1.99 -0.75
CA GLY A 123 -15.00 -1.23 0.09
C GLY A 123 -15.52 0.15 0.48
N ILE A 124 -16.15 0.89 -0.44
CA ILE A 124 -16.79 2.17 -0.11
C ILE A 124 -17.87 1.98 0.95
N GLY A 125 -18.73 0.97 0.79
CA GLY A 125 -19.79 0.68 1.75
C GLY A 125 -19.23 0.38 3.14
N ILE A 126 -18.25 -0.52 3.22
CA ILE A 126 -17.59 -0.92 4.48
C ILE A 126 -16.93 0.29 5.16
N ILE A 127 -16.17 1.10 4.41
CA ILE A 127 -15.48 2.27 4.96
C ILE A 127 -16.46 3.32 5.47
N MET A 128 -17.49 3.62 4.69
CA MET A 128 -18.49 4.63 5.07
C MET A 128 -19.28 4.23 6.31
N GLU A 129 -19.53 2.94 6.49
CA GLU A 129 -20.23 2.42 7.67
C GLU A 129 -19.33 2.39 8.91
N ASN A 130 -18.09 1.94 8.78
CA ASN A 130 -17.25 1.56 9.92
C ASN A 130 -16.21 2.61 10.31
N LEU A 131 -15.69 3.41 9.38
CA LEU A 131 -14.70 4.43 9.71
C LEU A 131 -15.15 5.41 10.83
N PRO A 132 -16.40 5.92 10.84
CA PRO A 132 -16.87 6.76 11.94
C PRO A 132 -16.88 6.02 13.29
N LYS A 133 -17.20 4.71 13.30
CA LYS A 133 -17.23 3.89 14.51
C LYS A 133 -15.82 3.72 15.08
N VAL A 134 -14.86 3.32 14.24
CA VAL A 134 -13.45 3.11 14.64
C VAL A 134 -12.80 4.41 15.11
N VAL A 135 -13.07 5.54 14.46
CA VAL A 135 -12.57 6.85 14.89
C VAL A 135 -13.16 7.23 16.26
N ALA A 136 -14.42 6.89 16.53
CA ALA A 136 -15.05 7.13 17.83
C ALA A 136 -14.52 6.18 18.91
N ASN A 137 -14.36 4.89 18.57
CA ASN A 137 -13.92 3.82 19.47
C ASN A 137 -12.87 2.92 18.79
N PRO A 138 -11.56 3.22 18.94
CA PRO A 138 -10.49 2.44 18.30
C PRO A 138 -10.38 0.99 18.77
N SER A 139 -11.04 0.61 19.86
CA SER A 139 -11.04 -0.76 20.38
C SER A 139 -12.16 -1.63 19.79
N ASP A 140 -12.96 -1.08 18.90
CA ASP A 140 -14.00 -1.82 18.18
C ASP A 140 -13.34 -2.57 17.01
N LEU A 141 -12.93 -3.81 17.28
CA LEU A 141 -12.25 -4.65 16.30
C LEU A 141 -13.19 -5.24 15.23
N GLU A 142 -14.49 -5.11 15.41
CA GLU A 142 -15.50 -5.58 14.45
C GLU A 142 -15.86 -4.48 13.42
N ALA A 143 -15.55 -3.22 13.75
CA ALA A 143 -15.74 -2.08 12.87
C ALA A 143 -14.52 -1.84 12.00
#